data_f04964b89cec2230e1ac6fe995339591
#
_entry.id   f04964b89cec2230e1ac6fe995339591
#
_cell.length_a   1.000
_cell.length_b   1.000
_cell.length_c   1.000
_cell.angle_alpha   90.00
_cell.angle_beta   90.00
_cell.angle_gamma   90.00
#
_symmetry.space_group_name_H-M   'P 1'
#
loop_
_entity.id
_entity.type
_entity.pdbx_description
1 polymer ?
#
loop_
_entity_poly.entity_id
_entity_poly.type
_entity_poly.pdbx_seq_one_letter_code
_entity_poly.pdbx_strand_id
1 'polypeptide(L)'
;MSAIISIQNLSKTYASGLAALSNVSFDIRRGEILALLGPNGAGKTTLISIVCGIVNKSSGTVLVDGHDNVADFRAARKLIGLVPQELSLPIFETVWDTVNFSRHLYGKEANPAYIESILKKVSLWDKKDSKIVALSGGMKRRVLIAKALAHEPRILFL
;
A
#
# COMPACT_ATOMS: atom_id res chain seq x y z
N MET A 1 17.77 3.22 -16.35
CA MET A 1 16.53 3.71 -15.69
C MET A 1 16.65 3.36 -14.21
N SER A 2 16.39 4.30 -13.29
CA SER A 2 16.53 4.04 -11.84
C SER A 2 15.39 3.13 -11.35
N ALA A 3 15.71 2.19 -10.46
CA ALA A 3 14.72 1.37 -9.77
C ALA A 3 13.84 2.26 -8.88
N ILE A 4 12.53 1.98 -8.84
CA ILE A 4 11.61 2.63 -7.91
C ILE A 4 11.56 1.87 -6.58
N ILE A 5 11.78 0.55 -6.61
CA ILE A 5 12.05 -0.28 -5.44
C ILE A 5 13.33 -1.05 -5.71
N SER A 6 14.28 -1.02 -4.79
CA SER A 6 15.49 -1.83 -4.82
C SER A 6 15.60 -2.65 -3.55
N ILE A 7 15.74 -3.95 -3.70
CA ILE A 7 15.84 -4.91 -2.60
C ILE A 7 17.16 -5.65 -2.75
N GLN A 8 17.98 -5.65 -1.70
CA GLN A 8 19.30 -6.27 -1.73
C GLN A 8 19.53 -7.13 -0.48
N ASN A 9 19.82 -8.42 -0.72
CA ASN A 9 20.16 -9.41 0.31
C ASN A 9 19.13 -9.46 1.45
N LEU A 10 17.86 -9.24 1.13
CA LEU A 10 16.77 -9.14 2.11
C LEU A 10 16.51 -10.52 2.74
N SER A 11 16.59 -10.58 4.05
CA SER A 11 16.23 -11.76 4.83
C SER A 11 15.30 -11.41 5.98
N LYS A 12 14.41 -12.34 6.32
CA LYS A 12 13.49 -12.23 7.45
C LYS A 12 13.34 -13.56 8.15
N THR A 13 13.74 -13.58 9.42
CA THR A 13 13.44 -14.67 10.36
C THR A 13 12.59 -14.11 11.48
N TYR A 14 11.47 -14.76 11.78
CA TYR A 14 10.59 -14.42 12.89
C TYR A 14 11.12 -14.99 14.22
N ALA A 15 10.63 -14.46 15.34
CA ALA A 15 11.03 -14.93 16.68
C ALA A 15 10.73 -16.44 16.92
N SER A 16 9.78 -16.99 16.16
CA SER A 16 9.49 -18.43 16.16
C SER A 16 10.56 -19.30 15.50
N GLY A 17 11.61 -18.71 14.92
CA GLY A 17 12.63 -19.41 14.11
C GLY A 17 12.24 -19.60 12.64
N LEU A 18 11.04 -19.19 12.22
CA LEU A 18 10.61 -19.30 10.83
C LEU A 18 11.37 -18.33 9.94
N ALA A 19 12.19 -18.86 9.01
CA ALA A 19 12.82 -18.07 7.95
C ALA A 19 11.82 -17.83 6.81
N ALA A 20 11.21 -16.66 6.78
CA ALA A 20 10.19 -16.30 5.77
C ALA A 20 10.81 -15.77 4.46
N LEU A 21 11.98 -15.14 4.52
CA LEU A 21 12.75 -14.66 3.37
C LEU A 21 14.23 -14.97 3.60
N SER A 22 14.93 -15.40 2.54
CA SER A 22 16.36 -15.71 2.58
C SER A 22 17.07 -15.11 1.38
N ASN A 23 17.89 -14.09 1.63
CA ASN A 23 18.78 -13.44 0.66
C ASN A 23 18.09 -13.02 -0.66
N VAL A 24 16.92 -12.39 -0.56
CA VAL A 24 16.13 -11.96 -1.72
C VAL A 24 16.71 -10.65 -2.27
N SER A 25 16.99 -10.62 -3.59
CA SER A 25 17.50 -9.42 -4.26
C SER A 25 16.82 -9.25 -5.62
N PHE A 26 16.21 -8.11 -5.86
CA PHE A 26 15.68 -7.68 -7.16
C PHE A 26 15.31 -6.21 -7.14
N ASP A 27 15.16 -5.64 -8.33
CA ASP A 27 14.74 -4.26 -8.55
C ASP A 27 13.39 -4.23 -9.29
N ILE A 28 12.56 -3.23 -8.96
CA ILE A 28 11.35 -2.89 -9.71
C ILE A 28 11.58 -1.52 -10.36
N ARG A 29 11.33 -1.44 -11.66
CA ARG A 29 11.52 -0.20 -12.43
C ARG A 29 10.30 0.71 -12.35
N ARG A 30 10.50 1.99 -12.62
CA ARG A 30 9.38 2.93 -12.73
C ARG A 30 8.46 2.52 -13.88
N GLY A 31 7.13 2.54 -13.61
CA GLY A 31 6.11 2.17 -14.60
C GLY A 31 5.98 0.67 -14.83
N GLU A 32 6.70 -0.16 -14.08
CA GLU A 32 6.60 -1.62 -14.17
C GLU A 32 5.38 -2.13 -13.38
N ILE A 33 4.71 -3.14 -13.91
CA ILE A 33 3.71 -3.94 -13.21
C ILE A 33 4.35 -5.28 -12.87
N LEU A 34 4.54 -5.53 -11.58
CA LEU A 34 5.13 -6.77 -11.07
C LEU A 34 4.06 -7.63 -10.40
N ALA A 35 3.94 -8.89 -10.80
CA ALA A 35 3.10 -9.89 -10.13
C ALA A 35 3.97 -10.81 -9.27
N LEU A 36 3.66 -10.91 -7.97
CA LEU A 36 4.27 -11.87 -7.06
C LEU A 36 3.44 -13.14 -7.03
N LEU A 37 3.96 -14.21 -7.65
CA LEU A 37 3.32 -15.51 -7.71
C LEU A 37 4.05 -16.51 -6.82
N GLY A 38 3.31 -17.49 -6.29
CA GLY A 38 3.87 -18.55 -5.46
C GLY A 38 2.85 -19.12 -4.48
N PRO A 39 3.13 -20.29 -3.87
CA PRO A 39 2.24 -20.94 -2.92
C PRO A 39 2.04 -20.12 -1.64
N ASN A 40 1.07 -20.52 -0.83
CA ASN A 40 0.91 -19.95 0.51
C ASN A 40 2.15 -20.26 1.34
N GLY A 41 2.60 -19.29 2.14
CA GLY A 41 3.84 -19.41 2.91
C GLY A 41 5.14 -19.09 2.16
N ALA A 42 5.09 -18.79 0.87
CA ALA A 42 6.28 -18.41 0.08
C ALA A 42 6.90 -17.03 0.43
N GLY A 43 6.45 -16.37 1.48
CA GLY A 43 7.01 -15.08 1.92
C GLY A 43 6.47 -13.85 1.20
N LYS A 44 5.51 -13.98 0.27
CA LYS A 44 4.97 -12.84 -0.51
C LYS A 44 4.44 -11.71 0.38
N THR A 45 3.57 -12.05 1.33
CA THR A 45 3.00 -11.08 2.28
C THR A 45 4.08 -10.45 3.17
N THR A 46 5.06 -11.25 3.62
CA THR A 46 6.20 -10.78 4.40
C THR A 46 7.03 -9.77 3.60
N LEU A 47 7.31 -10.06 2.33
CA LEU A 47 8.05 -9.17 1.45
C LEU A 47 7.34 -7.82 1.27
N ILE A 48 6.05 -7.84 0.92
CA ILE A 48 5.23 -6.63 0.78
C ILE A 48 5.20 -5.86 2.10
N SER A 49 4.98 -6.54 3.22
CA SER A 49 4.92 -5.92 4.55
C SER A 49 6.24 -5.25 4.95
N ILE A 50 7.38 -5.82 4.56
CA ILE A 50 8.69 -5.20 4.79
C ILE A 50 8.85 -3.97 3.89
N VAL A 51 8.55 -4.05 2.60
CA VAL A 51 8.66 -2.89 1.69
C VAL A 51 7.77 -1.74 2.16
N CYS A 52 6.54 -2.05 2.60
CA CYS A 52 5.61 -1.05 3.15
C CYS A 52 5.99 -0.56 4.56
N GLY A 53 7.04 -1.11 5.18
CA GLY A 53 7.50 -0.73 6.52
C GLY A 53 6.56 -1.16 7.66
N ILE A 54 5.73 -2.19 7.45
CA ILE A 54 4.85 -2.78 8.48
C ILE A 54 5.62 -3.80 9.32
N VAL A 55 6.52 -4.57 8.68
CA VAL A 55 7.36 -5.58 9.32
C VAL A 55 8.83 -5.18 9.17
N ASN A 56 9.60 -5.29 10.24
CA ASN A 56 11.05 -5.04 10.19
C ASN A 56 11.78 -6.23 9.56
N LYS A 57 12.71 -5.93 8.65
CA LYS A 57 13.65 -6.91 8.08
C LYS A 57 14.63 -7.43 9.14
N SER A 58 15.16 -8.64 8.98
CA SER A 58 16.26 -9.15 9.82
C SER A 58 17.61 -8.68 9.29
N SER A 59 17.80 -8.65 7.96
CA SER A 59 19.00 -8.13 7.30
C SER A 59 18.69 -7.68 5.88
N GLY A 60 19.67 -7.06 5.22
CA GLY A 60 19.55 -6.56 3.84
C GLY A 60 19.08 -5.11 3.78
N THR A 61 18.89 -4.60 2.57
CA THR A 61 18.50 -3.22 2.29
C THR A 61 17.24 -3.18 1.43
N VAL A 62 16.34 -2.25 1.74
CA VAL A 62 15.15 -1.96 0.92
C VAL A 62 15.07 -0.46 0.71
N LEU A 63 15.22 -0.03 -0.54
CA LEU A 63 15.07 1.36 -0.95
C LEU A 63 13.76 1.55 -1.72
N VAL A 64 13.03 2.58 -1.37
CA VAL A 64 11.80 3.03 -2.03
C VAL A 64 12.05 4.42 -2.60
N ASP A 65 12.20 4.50 -3.91
CA ASP A 65 12.57 5.73 -4.62
C ASP A 65 13.82 6.42 -4.02
N GLY A 66 14.83 5.60 -3.64
CA GLY A 66 16.06 6.06 -3.01
C GLY A 66 16.02 6.24 -1.49
N HIS A 67 14.85 6.14 -0.85
CA HIS A 67 14.70 6.24 0.60
C HIS A 67 14.77 4.87 1.27
N ASP A 68 15.64 4.70 2.26
CA ASP A 68 15.67 3.47 3.07
C ASP A 68 14.35 3.33 3.86
N ASN A 69 13.72 2.16 3.76
CA ASN A 69 12.40 1.93 4.34
C ASN A 69 12.37 1.89 5.88
N VAL A 70 13.54 1.92 6.53
CA VAL A 70 13.70 1.98 8.00
C VAL A 70 14.22 3.35 8.41
N ALA A 71 15.36 3.79 7.87
CA ALA A 71 15.97 5.07 8.24
C ALA A 71 15.10 6.28 7.80
N ASP A 72 14.58 6.23 6.57
CA ASP A 72 13.75 7.28 5.97
C ASP A 72 12.28 6.87 5.85
N PHE A 73 11.76 6.09 6.81
CA PHE A 73 10.47 5.44 6.72
C PHE A 73 9.29 6.39 6.40
N ARG A 74 9.34 7.64 6.87
CA ARG A 74 8.28 8.62 6.57
C ARG A 74 8.26 9.02 5.10
N ALA A 75 9.42 9.22 4.48
CA ALA A 75 9.54 9.52 3.06
C ALA A 75 9.14 8.31 2.21
N ALA A 76 9.66 7.13 2.54
CA ALA A 76 9.33 5.88 1.85
C ALA A 76 7.82 5.58 1.88
N ARG A 77 7.17 5.66 3.05
CA ARG A 77 5.72 5.36 3.18
C ARG A 77 4.82 6.35 2.45
N LYS A 78 5.21 7.62 2.32
CA LYS A 78 4.44 8.61 1.54
C LYS A 78 4.35 8.27 0.06
N LEU A 79 5.28 7.45 -0.45
CA LEU A 79 5.32 7.03 -1.84
C LEU A 79 4.51 5.77 -2.12
N ILE A 80 4.05 5.08 -1.07
CA ILE A 80 3.40 3.77 -1.17
C ILE A 80 1.92 3.88 -0.82
N GLY A 81 1.07 3.38 -1.72
CA GLY A 81 -0.32 3.03 -1.44
C GLY A 81 -0.43 1.52 -1.25
N LEU A 82 -1.01 1.07 -0.15
CA LEU A 82 -1.25 -0.34 0.14
C LEU A 82 -2.73 -0.60 0.27
N VAL A 83 -3.23 -1.57 -0.48
CA VAL A 83 -4.58 -2.11 -0.36
C VAL A 83 -4.51 -3.42 0.43
N PRO A 84 -4.91 -3.43 1.71
CA PRO A 84 -4.84 -4.62 2.53
C PRO A 84 -5.77 -5.72 2.01
N GLN A 85 -5.46 -6.97 2.31
CA GLN A 85 -6.30 -8.10 1.95
C GLN A 85 -7.63 -8.08 2.72
N GLU A 86 -7.59 -7.71 4.00
CA GLU A 86 -8.78 -7.60 4.86
C GLU A 86 -9.54 -6.30 4.63
N LEU A 87 -10.87 -6.36 4.69
CA LEU A 87 -11.77 -5.22 4.54
C LEU A 87 -11.92 -4.43 5.85
N SER A 88 -10.81 -3.90 6.37
CA SER A 88 -10.84 -3.04 7.57
C SER A 88 -11.17 -1.61 7.19
N LEU A 89 -12.43 -1.21 7.39
CA LEU A 89 -12.99 0.11 7.06
C LEU A 89 -13.84 0.65 8.21
N PRO A 90 -13.89 1.97 8.42
CA PRO A 90 -14.78 2.62 9.37
C PRO A 90 -16.22 2.57 8.83
N ILE A 91 -16.99 1.56 9.25
CA ILE A 91 -18.28 1.21 8.64
C ILE A 91 -19.37 2.27 8.75
N PHE A 92 -19.29 3.18 9.72
CA PHE A 92 -20.27 4.26 9.96
C PHE A 92 -19.96 5.57 9.23
N GLU A 93 -18.74 5.69 8.69
CA GLU A 93 -18.32 6.85 7.90
C GLU A 93 -18.82 6.76 6.45
N THR A 94 -18.88 7.92 5.77
CA THR A 94 -19.15 7.95 4.34
C THR A 94 -17.94 7.54 3.51
N VAL A 95 -18.15 7.15 2.28
CA VAL A 95 -17.07 6.89 1.32
C VAL A 95 -16.19 8.14 1.17
N TRP A 96 -16.81 9.31 1.02
CA TRP A 96 -16.12 10.59 0.86
C TRP A 96 -15.23 10.90 2.05
N ASP A 97 -15.76 10.86 3.26
CA ASP A 97 -15.00 11.19 4.48
C ASP A 97 -13.84 10.23 4.70
N THR A 98 -14.07 8.93 4.46
CA THR A 98 -13.05 7.89 4.60
C THR A 98 -11.87 8.11 3.66
N VAL A 99 -12.12 8.48 2.41
CA VAL A 99 -11.05 8.70 1.41
C VAL A 99 -10.31 10.02 1.68
N ASN A 100 -11.05 11.10 2.01
CA ASN A 100 -10.46 12.39 2.40
C ASN A 100 -9.60 12.27 3.65
N PHE A 101 -10.08 11.59 4.69
CA PHE A 101 -9.31 11.35 5.90
C PHE A 101 -7.99 10.64 5.61
N SER A 102 -7.99 9.65 4.71
CA SER A 102 -6.75 8.97 4.31
C SER A 102 -5.74 9.93 3.67
N ARG A 103 -6.18 10.90 2.88
CA ARG A 103 -5.30 11.93 2.31
C ARG A 103 -4.62 12.77 3.40
N HIS A 104 -5.39 13.22 4.38
CA HIS A 104 -4.88 14.05 5.48
C HIS A 104 -3.92 13.30 6.40
N LEU A 105 -4.11 11.99 6.61
CA LEU A 105 -3.17 11.15 7.39
C LEU A 105 -1.75 11.16 6.81
N TYR A 106 -1.59 11.36 5.51
CA TYR A 106 -0.28 11.49 4.85
C TYR A 106 0.22 12.95 4.77
N GLY A 107 -0.46 13.89 5.44
CA GLY A 107 -0.09 15.30 5.47
C GLY A 107 -0.32 16.03 4.14
N LYS A 108 -1.24 15.52 3.31
CA LYS A 108 -1.63 16.20 2.07
C LYS A 108 -2.77 17.17 2.32
N GLU A 109 -2.70 18.34 1.70
CA GLU A 109 -3.78 19.33 1.71
C GLU A 109 -5.05 18.76 1.06
N ALA A 110 -6.21 19.32 1.44
CA ALA A 110 -7.48 18.97 0.83
C ALA A 110 -7.45 19.20 -0.68
N ASN A 111 -7.89 18.22 -1.44
CA ASN A 111 -8.03 18.32 -2.90
C ASN A 111 -9.31 17.58 -3.34
N PRO A 112 -10.48 18.24 -3.20
CA PRO A 112 -11.77 17.63 -3.55
C PRO A 112 -11.83 17.15 -5.00
N ALA A 113 -11.28 17.92 -5.94
CA ALA A 113 -11.28 17.55 -7.35
C ALA A 113 -10.49 16.26 -7.63
N TYR A 114 -9.35 16.08 -6.94
CA TYR A 114 -8.58 14.85 -7.05
C TYR A 114 -9.33 13.65 -6.46
N ILE A 115 -9.93 13.79 -5.27
CA ILE A 115 -10.73 12.73 -4.64
C ILE A 115 -11.93 12.36 -5.51
N GLU A 116 -12.64 13.35 -6.08
CA GLU A 116 -13.70 13.12 -7.05
C GLU A 116 -13.20 12.28 -8.23
N SER A 117 -12.04 12.65 -8.79
CA SER A 117 -11.44 11.91 -9.92
C SER A 117 -11.16 10.45 -9.58
N ILE A 118 -10.65 10.17 -8.36
CA ILE A 118 -10.42 8.81 -7.87
C ILE A 118 -11.74 8.06 -7.76
N LEU A 119 -12.73 8.64 -7.08
CA LEU A 119 -14.02 7.98 -6.86
C LEU A 119 -14.74 7.68 -8.17
N LYS A 120 -14.62 8.53 -9.20
CA LYS A 120 -15.12 8.26 -10.56
C LYS A 120 -14.37 7.07 -11.18
N LYS A 121 -13.02 7.04 -11.10
CA LYS A 121 -12.21 5.94 -11.66
C LYS A 121 -12.53 4.58 -11.04
N VAL A 122 -12.85 4.53 -9.75
CA VAL A 122 -13.24 3.29 -9.08
C VAL A 122 -14.76 3.05 -9.08
N SER A 123 -15.54 3.84 -9.83
CA SER A 123 -17.02 3.73 -9.95
C SER A 123 -17.73 3.79 -8.59
N LEU A 124 -17.34 4.74 -7.75
CA LEU A 124 -17.94 5.00 -6.44
C LEU A 124 -18.47 6.43 -6.27
N TRP A 125 -18.40 7.27 -7.32
CA TRP A 125 -18.82 8.67 -7.21
C TRP A 125 -20.29 8.80 -6.78
N ASP A 126 -21.18 8.00 -7.36
CA ASP A 126 -22.62 8.02 -7.02
C ASP A 126 -22.93 7.49 -5.61
N LYS A 127 -21.92 6.93 -4.94
CA LYS A 127 -22.00 6.40 -3.58
C LYS A 127 -21.16 7.18 -2.57
N LYS A 128 -20.64 8.36 -2.96
CA LYS A 128 -19.73 9.15 -2.13
C LYS A 128 -20.32 9.49 -0.75
N ASP A 129 -21.62 9.75 -0.67
CA ASP A 129 -22.32 10.11 0.57
C ASP A 129 -22.94 8.87 1.28
N SER A 130 -22.77 7.67 0.73
CA SER A 130 -23.25 6.43 1.34
C SER A 130 -22.30 6.00 2.47
N LYS A 131 -22.88 5.52 3.57
CA LYS A 131 -22.12 4.89 4.65
C LYS A 131 -21.51 3.57 4.17
N ILE A 132 -20.29 3.27 4.62
CA ILE A 132 -19.56 2.06 4.20
C ILE A 132 -20.28 0.79 4.58
N VAL A 133 -21.03 0.77 5.70
CA VAL A 133 -21.84 -0.39 6.09
C VAL A 133 -22.83 -0.82 5.01
N ALA A 134 -23.40 0.13 4.24
CA ALA A 134 -24.39 -0.12 3.20
C ALA A 134 -23.79 -0.64 1.88
N LEU A 135 -22.47 -0.71 1.75
CA LEU A 135 -21.79 -1.12 0.53
C LEU A 135 -21.62 -2.63 0.45
N SER A 136 -21.66 -3.16 -0.78
CA SER A 136 -21.27 -4.55 -1.06
C SER A 136 -19.78 -4.78 -0.80
N GLY A 137 -19.35 -6.05 -0.67
CA GLY A 137 -17.94 -6.40 -0.48
C GLY A 137 -17.03 -5.86 -1.59
N GLY A 138 -17.47 -5.97 -2.84
CA GLY A 138 -16.74 -5.42 -3.98
C GLY A 138 -16.64 -3.89 -3.95
N MET A 139 -17.69 -3.19 -3.50
CA MET A 139 -17.64 -1.74 -3.32
C MET A 139 -16.70 -1.35 -2.18
N LYS A 140 -16.70 -2.09 -1.05
CA LYS A 140 -15.75 -1.89 0.06
C LYS A 140 -14.31 -2.08 -0.41
N ARG A 141 -14.03 -3.07 -1.27
CA ARG A 141 -12.70 -3.26 -1.87
C ARG A 141 -12.29 -2.05 -2.70
N ARG A 142 -13.21 -1.48 -3.49
CA ARG A 142 -12.94 -0.25 -4.26
C ARG A 142 -12.71 0.98 -3.37
N VAL A 143 -13.37 1.07 -2.20
CA VAL A 143 -13.05 2.12 -1.20
C VAL A 143 -11.63 1.97 -0.68
N LEU A 144 -11.14 0.77 -0.40
CA LEU A 144 -9.75 0.54 0.00
C LEU A 144 -8.76 0.98 -1.08
N ILE A 145 -9.07 0.73 -2.36
CA ILE A 145 -8.25 1.22 -3.49
C ILE A 145 -8.24 2.76 -3.51
N ALA A 146 -9.41 3.39 -3.38
CA ALA A 146 -9.51 4.85 -3.33
C ALA A 146 -8.70 5.45 -2.17
N LYS A 147 -8.76 4.85 -0.97
CA LYS A 147 -7.94 5.21 0.18
C LYS A 147 -6.45 5.13 -0.12
N ALA A 148 -6.01 4.03 -0.74
CA ALA A 148 -4.61 3.82 -1.08
C ALA A 148 -4.09 4.84 -2.10
N LEU A 149 -4.96 5.36 -2.97
CA LEU A 149 -4.64 6.38 -3.98
C LEU A 149 -4.73 7.83 -3.45
N ALA A 150 -5.44 8.06 -2.33
CA ALA A 150 -5.84 9.39 -1.88
C ALA A 150 -4.67 10.36 -1.63
N HIS A 151 -3.50 9.87 -1.25
CA HIS A 151 -2.30 10.68 -0.99
C HIS A 151 -1.34 10.80 -2.18
N GLU A 152 -1.76 10.37 -3.38
CA GLU A 152 -0.96 10.41 -4.63
C GLU A 152 0.32 9.55 -4.54
N PRO A 153 0.24 8.26 -4.22
CA PRO A 153 1.41 7.42 -4.15
C PRO A 153 2.03 7.19 -5.54
N ARG A 154 3.32 6.89 -5.57
CA ARG A 154 4.04 6.49 -6.79
C ARG A 154 4.05 4.98 -7.00
N ILE A 155 3.80 4.23 -5.95
CA ILE A 155 3.81 2.77 -5.90
C ILE A 155 2.49 2.31 -5.29
N LEU A 156 1.84 1.33 -5.91
CA LEU A 156 0.61 0.76 -5.42
C LEU A 156 0.75 -0.76 -5.27
N PHE A 157 0.46 -1.25 -4.06
CA PHE A 157 0.31 -2.68 -3.77
C PHE A 157 -1.19 -3.03 -3.66
N LEU A 158 -1.61 -4.08 -4.40
CA LEU A 158 -3.01 -4.53 -4.50
C LEU A 158 -3.19 -5.94 -3.93
#